data_dd87516895075c199f847592e477a268
#
_entry.id   dd87516895075c199f847592e477a268
#
_cell.length_a   1.000
_cell.length_b   1.000
_cell.length_c   1.000
_cell.angle_alpha   90.00
_cell.angle_beta   90.00
_cell.angle_gamma   90.00
#
_symmetry.space_group_name_H-M   'P 1'
#
loop_
_entity.id
_entity.type
_entity.pdbx_description
1 polymer ?
#
loop_
_entity_poly.entity_id
_entity_poly.type
_entity_poly.pdbx_seq_one_letter_code
_entity_poly.pdbx_strand_id
1 'polypeptide(L)' 'PGVGKSTLLLQLAGSLAHQARRVLYVSGEESVGQVSARASRLGVKPTDHLILASETNLESVFLLCEQNAPDVLVVDSLQT' A
#
# COMPACT_ATOMS: atom_id res chain seq x y z
N PRO A 1 -11.84 10.07 -10.87
CA PRO A 1 -12.35 8.84 -10.28
C PRO A 1 -11.40 8.11 -9.37
N GLY A 2 -10.09 8.12 -9.59
CA GLY A 2 -9.17 7.35 -8.77
C GLY A 2 -8.68 8.04 -7.51
N VAL A 3 -8.78 9.36 -7.45
CA VAL A 3 -8.11 10.14 -6.42
C VAL A 3 -8.70 9.89 -5.02
N GLY A 4 -10.00 9.94 -4.89
CA GLY A 4 -10.66 9.68 -3.61
C GLY A 4 -10.49 8.25 -3.15
N LYS A 5 -10.55 7.31 -4.07
CA LYS A 5 -10.38 5.88 -3.77
C LYS A 5 -8.98 5.60 -3.24
N SER A 6 -7.95 6.13 -3.90
CA SER A 6 -6.57 5.92 -3.46
C SER A 6 -6.32 6.51 -2.07
N THR A 7 -6.89 7.67 -1.80
CA THR A 7 -6.79 8.30 -0.48
C THR A 7 -7.42 7.43 0.59
N LEU A 8 -8.63 6.92 0.34
CA LEU A 8 -9.34 6.07 1.30
C LEU A 8 -8.58 4.77 1.55
N LEU A 9 -8.05 4.16 0.50
CA LEU A 9 -7.30 2.91 0.64
C LEU A 9 -6.03 3.11 1.44
N LEU A 10 -5.33 4.22 1.22
CA LEU A 10 -4.11 4.50 1.94
C LEU A 10 -4.39 4.80 3.41
N GLN A 11 -5.46 5.53 3.71
CA GLN A 11 -5.87 5.79 5.09
C GLN A 11 -6.28 4.49 5.79
N LEU A 12 -7.00 3.62 5.09
CA LEU A 12 -7.38 2.32 5.64
C LEU A 12 -6.13 1.47 5.94
N ALA A 13 -5.19 1.43 5.00
CA ALA A 13 -3.95 0.70 5.20
C ALA A 13 -3.20 1.20 6.43
N GLY A 14 -3.10 2.51 6.59
CA GLY A 14 -2.45 3.10 7.74
C GLY A 14 -3.14 2.76 9.04
N SER A 15 -4.47 2.77 9.05
CA SER A 15 -5.25 2.42 10.23
C SER A 15 -5.04 0.97 10.64
N LEU A 16 -5.04 0.06 9.67
CA LEU A 16 -4.82 -1.36 9.94
C LEU A 16 -3.39 -1.61 10.45
N ALA A 17 -2.41 -0.93 9.86
CA ALA A 17 -1.03 -1.06 10.31
C ALA A 17 -0.87 -0.53 11.74
N HIS A 18 -1.62 0.50 12.09
CA HIS A 18 -1.61 1.05 13.45
C HIS A 18 -2.16 0.07 14.48
N GLN A 19 -2.98 -0.88 14.03
CA GLN A 19 -3.50 -1.94 14.87
C GLN A 19 -2.57 -3.16 14.92
N ALA A 20 -1.32 -2.98 14.53
CA ALA A 20 -0.29 -4.00 14.50
C ALA A 20 -0.54 -5.12 13.48
N ARG A 21 -1.36 -4.85 12.48
CA ARG A 21 -1.54 -5.76 11.35
C ARG A 21 -0.49 -5.43 10.30
N ARG A 22 0.10 -6.45 9.72
CA ARG A 22 1.07 -6.25 8.65
C ARG A 22 0.33 -6.01 7.35
N VAL A 23 0.48 -4.81 6.79
CA VAL A 23 -0.22 -4.40 5.59
C VAL A 23 0.79 -4.18 4.47
N LEU A 24 0.53 -4.80 3.33
CA LEU A 24 1.29 -4.54 2.11
C LEU A 24 0.40 -3.72 1.18
N TYR A 25 0.84 -2.49 0.92
CA TYR A 25 0.14 -1.58 0.00
C TYR A 25 0.93 -1.50 -1.30
N VAL A 26 0.31 -1.94 -2.39
CA VAL A 26 0.95 -1.98 -3.70
C VAL A 26 0.27 -0.98 -4.63
N SER A 27 1.06 -0.10 -5.22
CA SER A 27 0.58 0.82 -6.25
C SER A 27 1.05 0.36 -7.62
N GLY A 28 0.16 0.34 -8.58
CA GLY A 28 0.49 0.03 -9.96
C GLY A 28 0.82 1.26 -10.80
N GLU A 29 0.54 2.45 -10.29
CA GLU A 29 0.69 3.69 -11.06
C GLU A 29 1.70 4.66 -10.46
N GLU A 30 1.88 4.64 -9.16
CA GLU A 30 2.73 5.59 -8.47
C GLU A 30 3.97 4.89 -7.91
N SER A 31 5.06 5.63 -7.82
CA SER A 31 6.28 5.15 -7.16
C SER A 31 6.07 5.09 -5.66
N VAL A 32 6.92 4.33 -4.97
CA VAL A 32 6.90 4.27 -3.52
C VAL A 32 7.08 5.67 -2.92
N GLY A 33 7.96 6.48 -3.50
CA GLY A 33 8.16 7.85 -3.03
C GLY A 33 6.92 8.71 -3.11
N GLN A 34 6.15 8.58 -4.21
CA GLN A 34 4.91 9.33 -4.37
C GLN A 34 3.84 8.89 -3.36
N VAL A 35 3.72 7.58 -3.15
CA VAL A 35 2.76 7.05 -2.17
C VAL A 35 3.16 7.47 -0.77
N SER A 36 4.45 7.39 -0.45
CA SER A 36 4.96 7.79 0.87
C SER A 36 4.71 9.27 1.14
N ALA A 37 4.94 10.13 0.14
CA ALA A 37 4.68 11.56 0.29
C ALA A 37 3.21 11.84 0.54
N ARG A 38 2.32 11.14 -0.17
CA ARG A 38 0.89 11.30 0.02
C ARG A 38 0.45 10.81 1.40
N ALA A 39 1.00 9.68 1.84
CA ALA A 39 0.71 9.15 3.17
C ALA A 39 1.08 10.17 4.25
N SER A 40 2.24 10.79 4.11
CA SER A 40 2.68 11.82 5.05
C SER A 40 1.70 12.99 5.10
N ARG A 41 1.23 13.45 3.93
CA ARG A 41 0.26 14.55 3.86
C ARG A 41 -1.09 14.19 4.48
N LEU A 42 -1.46 12.91 4.43
CA LEU A 42 -2.72 12.43 5.00
C LEU A 42 -2.62 12.14 6.49
N GLY A 43 -1.43 12.33 7.07
CA GLY A 43 -1.22 12.05 8.48
C GLY A 43 -1.04 10.57 8.79
N VAL A 44 -0.80 9.75 7.79
CA VAL A 44 -0.51 8.33 7.98
C VAL A 44 0.91 8.20 8.50
N LYS A 45 1.06 7.74 9.73
CA LYS A 45 2.37 7.65 10.37
C LYS A 45 3.15 6.45 9.86
N PRO A 46 4.47 6.60 9.66
CA PRO A 46 5.29 5.45 9.29
C PRO A 46 5.26 4.40 10.40
N THR A 47 5.20 3.14 10.00
CA THR A 47 5.21 2.03 10.93
C THR A 47 5.88 0.83 10.22
N ASP A 48 6.51 -0.03 11.01
CA ASP A 48 7.13 -1.23 10.48
C ASP A 48 6.11 -2.21 9.91
N HIS A 49 4.84 -2.00 10.22
CA HIS A 49 3.75 -2.86 9.74
C HIS A 49 3.16 -2.42 8.41
N LEU A 50 3.46 -1.20 7.96
CA LEU A 50 2.98 -0.71 6.67
C LEU A 50 4.11 -0.76 5.65
N ILE A 51 3.97 -1.65 4.68
CA ILE A 51 4.96 -1.84 3.63
C ILE A 51 4.40 -1.28 2.33
N LEU A 52 5.12 -0.33 1.76
CA LEU A 52 4.73 0.28 0.49
C LEU A 52 5.55 -0.32 -0.64
N ALA A 53 4.89 -0.63 -1.74
CA ALA A 53 5.56 -1.18 -2.91
C ALA A 53 4.95 -0.65 -4.19
N SER A 54 5.71 -0.70 -5.26
CA SER A 54 5.26 -0.30 -6.59
C SER A 54 5.52 -1.47 -7.53
N GLU A 55 4.45 -2.03 -8.09
CA GLU A 55 4.54 -3.15 -9.03
C GLU A 55 3.43 -3.07 -10.05
N THR A 56 3.73 -3.54 -11.26
CA THR A 56 2.78 -3.46 -12.36
C THR A 56 2.20 -4.80 -12.77
N ASN A 57 2.72 -5.92 -12.25
CA ASN A 57 2.19 -7.23 -12.59
C ASN A 57 1.91 -8.06 -11.36
N LEU A 58 0.97 -8.97 -11.51
CA LEU A 58 0.43 -9.75 -10.41
C LEU A 58 1.46 -10.73 -9.84
N GLU A 59 2.33 -11.27 -10.69
CA GLU A 59 3.36 -12.21 -10.23
C GLU A 59 4.30 -11.54 -9.24
N SER A 60 4.70 -10.30 -9.52
CA SER A 60 5.56 -9.53 -8.61
C SER A 60 4.85 -9.26 -7.30
N VAL A 61 3.54 -8.99 -7.34
CA VAL A 61 2.75 -8.81 -6.13
C VAL A 61 2.74 -10.08 -5.29
N PHE A 62 2.56 -11.23 -5.92
CA PHE A 62 2.59 -12.51 -5.20
C PHE A 62 3.95 -12.77 -4.55
N LEU A 63 5.03 -12.44 -5.23
CA LEU A 63 6.37 -12.57 -4.66
C LEU A 63 6.55 -11.69 -3.43
N LEU A 64 6.04 -10.47 -3.50
CA LEU A 64 6.09 -9.56 -2.35
C LEU A 64 5.29 -10.13 -1.17
N CYS A 65 4.14 -10.73 -1.44
CA CYS A 65 3.35 -11.38 -0.40
C CYS A 65 4.11 -12.53 0.24
N GLU A 66 4.80 -13.33 -0.54
CA GLU A 66 5.59 -14.43 0.00
C GLU A 66 6.74 -13.92 0.88
N GLN A 67 7.39 -12.84 0.45
CA GLN A 67 8.54 -12.28 1.17
C GLN A 67 8.14 -11.59 2.45
N ASN A 68 6.98 -10.96 2.48
CA ASN A 68 6.57 -10.09 3.58
C ASN A 68 5.46 -10.69 4.45
N ALA A 69 4.80 -11.72 3.98
CA ALA A 69 3.71 -12.40 4.70
C ALA A 69 2.72 -11.41 5.33
N PRO A 70 2.10 -10.53 4.52
CA PRO A 70 1.18 -9.54 5.08
C PRO A 70 -0.12 -10.18 5.55
N ASP A 71 -0.72 -9.57 6.57
CA ASP A 71 -2.06 -9.94 7.01
C ASP A 71 -3.12 -9.38 6.05
N VAL A 72 -2.82 -8.24 5.46
CA VAL A 72 -3.73 -7.54 4.54
C VAL A 72 -2.94 -7.09 3.32
N LEU A 73 -3.49 -7.33 2.16
CA LEU A 73 -2.94 -6.86 0.90
C LEU A 73 -3.89 -5.82 0.31
N VAL A 74 -3.36 -4.63 0.04
CA VAL A 74 -4.10 -3.58 -0.65
C VAL A 74 -3.41 -3.33 -1.99
N VAL A 75 -4.14 -3.46 -3.08
CA VAL A 75 -3.62 -3.20 -4.42
C VAL A 75 -4.45 -2.07 -5.04
N ASP A 76 -3.79 -0.97 -5.35
CA ASP A 76 -4.42 0.18 -6.00
C ASP A 76 -3.69 0.43 -7.29
N SER A 77 -4.09 -0.10 -8.11
CA SER A 77 -4.80 -0.78 -9.08
C SER A 77 -3.79 -1.34 -10.09
N LEU A 78 -3.93 -2.58 -10.44
CA LEU A 78 -3.13 -3.19 -11.49
C LEU A 78 -3.87 -3.03 -12.80
N GLN A 79 -3.13 -2.64 -13.82
CA GLN A 79 -3.68 -2.60 -15.17
C GLN A 79 -3.40 -3.94 -15.84
N THR A 80 -4.43 -4.53 -16.38
CA THR A 80 -4.35 -5.79 -17.10
C THR A 80 -4.52 -5.59 -18.59
#